data_e3aabfaafc486f27ea823495239dbfcc
#
_entry.id   e3aabfaafc486f27ea823495239dbfcc
#
_cell.length_a   1.000
_cell.length_b   1.000
_cell.length_c   1.000
_cell.angle_alpha   90.00
_cell.angle_beta   90.00
_cell.angle_gamma   90.00
#
_symmetry.space_group_name_H-M   'P 1'
#
loop_
_entity.id
_entity.type
_entity.pdbx_description
1 polymer ?
#
loop_
_entity_poly.entity_id
_entity_poly.type
_entity_poly.pdbx_seq_one_letter_code
_entity_poly.pdbx_strand_id
1 'polypeptide(L)'
;AMARLLAGYERTHAPEQRLGADRALLGIIVGLFHDSGYIRQSDDTLHRNGAEFTRTHVMRGANFLARYLPAIGLANWVPVATQVIHFTGYEVPFKDIRLDDERDRRVGHLLGTADMLAQMSDRCYLEKCRDRLYPEFVLGGVAMQREDDGGLKVQYGSGLDVLRQTPQFVAETRMKRLDGAFASAYRHLEVLFDGRNPYMEAIDRNLLFLNQVLRSESWRMLRRNPPVFAAGDDPLGTTRGLAMGYI
;
A
#
# COMPACT_ATOMS: atom_id res chain seq x y z
N ALA A 1 6.61 -8.43 -5.24
CA ALA A 1 7.27 -7.29 -5.85
C ALA A 1 8.63 -7.01 -5.22
N MET A 2 8.73 -6.87 -3.87
CA MET A 2 9.95 -6.45 -3.17
C MET A 2 11.19 -7.28 -3.51
N ALA A 3 11.15 -8.60 -3.39
CA ALA A 3 12.31 -9.48 -3.71
C ALA A 3 12.81 -9.32 -5.16
N ARG A 4 11.90 -9.10 -6.12
CA ARG A 4 12.27 -8.85 -7.52
C ARG A 4 12.92 -7.48 -7.70
N LEU A 5 12.40 -6.45 -7.04
CA LEU A 5 13.01 -5.11 -7.08
C LEU A 5 14.42 -5.13 -6.48
N LEU A 6 14.61 -5.78 -5.34
CA LEU A 6 15.92 -5.99 -4.74
C LEU A 6 16.87 -6.71 -5.70
N ALA A 7 16.44 -7.84 -6.29
CA ALA A 7 17.26 -8.59 -7.23
C ALA A 7 17.61 -7.77 -8.48
N GLY A 8 16.68 -6.97 -8.99
CA GLY A 8 16.94 -6.08 -10.11
C GLY A 8 17.91 -4.97 -9.76
N TYR A 9 17.75 -4.37 -8.58
CA TYR A 9 18.66 -3.34 -8.08
C TYR A 9 20.10 -3.89 -7.98
N GLU A 10 20.28 -5.05 -7.32
CA GLU A 10 21.58 -5.69 -7.18
C GLU A 10 22.25 -6.01 -8.53
N ARG A 11 21.49 -6.35 -9.55
CA ARG A 11 22.01 -6.64 -10.90
C ARG A 11 22.36 -5.39 -11.69
N THR A 12 21.75 -4.26 -11.42
CA THR A 12 21.95 -3.01 -12.17
C THR A 12 23.01 -2.10 -11.57
N HIS A 13 23.53 -2.41 -10.39
CA HIS A 13 24.50 -1.57 -9.69
C HIS A 13 25.86 -2.23 -9.50
N ALA A 14 26.90 -1.41 -9.54
CA ALA A 14 28.26 -1.82 -9.21
C ALA A 14 28.36 -2.31 -7.75
N PRO A 15 29.30 -3.19 -7.40
CA PRO A 15 29.42 -3.80 -6.08
C PRO A 15 29.37 -2.79 -4.92
N GLU A 16 29.97 -1.62 -5.09
CA GLU A 16 30.06 -0.56 -4.07
C GLU A 16 28.72 0.12 -3.80
N GLN A 17 27.80 0.07 -4.76
CA GLN A 17 26.47 0.69 -4.71
C GLN A 17 25.37 -0.30 -4.30
N ARG A 18 25.70 -1.59 -4.21
CA ARG A 18 24.75 -2.63 -3.84
C ARG A 18 24.29 -2.49 -2.40
N LEU A 19 23.08 -2.94 -2.14
CA LEU A 19 22.48 -2.93 -0.81
C LEU A 19 23.11 -3.99 0.09
N GLY A 20 23.45 -5.14 -0.49
CA GLY A 20 23.95 -6.30 0.24
C GLY A 20 22.87 -7.13 0.90
N ALA A 21 23.26 -8.29 1.43
CA ALA A 21 22.34 -9.29 1.97
C ALA A 21 21.51 -8.77 3.16
N ASP A 22 22.12 -8.03 4.07
CA ASP A 22 21.47 -7.57 5.29
C ASP A 22 20.34 -6.57 4.99
N ARG A 23 20.60 -5.59 4.10
CA ARG A 23 19.58 -4.63 3.68
C ARG A 23 18.49 -5.28 2.83
N ALA A 24 18.85 -6.27 2.01
CA ALA A 24 17.88 -7.04 1.25
C ALA A 24 16.95 -7.83 2.19
N LEU A 25 17.51 -8.49 3.21
CA LEU A 25 16.74 -9.18 4.24
C LEU A 25 15.83 -8.20 5.00
N LEU A 26 16.36 -7.06 5.42
CA LEU A 26 15.57 -6.02 6.09
C LEU A 26 14.40 -5.58 5.22
N GLY A 27 14.64 -5.30 3.94
CA GLY A 27 13.58 -4.91 3.00
C GLY A 27 12.49 -5.95 2.85
N ILE A 28 12.84 -7.24 2.85
CA ILE A 28 11.86 -8.35 2.84
C ILE A 28 11.05 -8.38 4.14
N ILE A 29 11.71 -8.27 5.30
CA ILE A 29 11.05 -8.30 6.60
C ILE A 29 10.10 -7.13 6.72
N VAL A 30 10.54 -5.90 6.44
CA VAL A 30 9.67 -4.72 6.50
C VAL A 30 8.51 -4.86 5.51
N GLY A 31 8.77 -5.38 4.30
CA GLY A 31 7.73 -5.64 3.31
C GLY A 31 6.69 -6.68 3.74
N LEU A 32 7.07 -7.67 4.55
CA LEU A 32 6.13 -8.65 5.12
C LEU A 32 5.25 -8.04 6.22
N PHE A 33 5.78 -7.09 6.97
CA PHE A 33 5.12 -6.52 8.15
C PHE A 33 4.62 -5.09 7.96
N HIS A 34 4.71 -4.50 6.74
CA HIS A 34 4.32 -3.10 6.52
C HIS A 34 2.87 -2.81 6.93
N ASP A 35 1.97 -3.76 6.73
CA ASP A 35 0.55 -3.66 7.10
C ASP A 35 0.21 -4.27 8.47
N SER A 36 1.21 -4.70 9.27
CA SER A 36 0.97 -5.27 10.61
C SER A 36 0.24 -4.32 11.55
N GLY A 37 0.29 -3.02 11.28
CA GLY A 37 -0.43 -2.01 12.05
C GLY A 37 -1.95 -2.08 11.96
N TYR A 38 -2.50 -2.76 10.96
CA TYR A 38 -3.94 -3.06 10.90
C TYR A 38 -4.38 -4.14 11.90
N ILE A 39 -3.44 -4.92 12.44
CA ILE A 39 -3.76 -5.98 13.39
C ILE A 39 -4.18 -5.37 14.73
N ARG A 40 -5.41 -5.70 15.15
CA ARG A 40 -5.93 -5.35 16.47
C ARG A 40 -5.20 -6.14 17.54
N GLN A 41 -4.76 -5.47 18.62
CA GLN A 41 -4.19 -6.15 19.76
C GLN A 41 -5.30 -6.88 20.55
N SER A 42 -4.95 -7.94 21.28
CA SER A 42 -5.92 -8.74 22.04
C SER A 42 -6.56 -7.98 23.20
N ASP A 43 -5.87 -6.97 23.71
CA ASP A 43 -6.30 -6.08 24.79
C ASP A 43 -6.98 -4.79 24.31
N ASP A 44 -7.10 -4.61 22.97
CA ASP A 44 -7.80 -3.47 22.40
C ASP A 44 -9.32 -3.63 22.54
N THR A 45 -9.90 -2.88 23.46
CA THR A 45 -11.35 -2.85 23.73
C THR A 45 -12.07 -1.67 23.06
N LEU A 46 -11.31 -0.74 22.44
CA LEU A 46 -11.86 0.49 21.87
C LEU A 46 -12.23 0.31 20.40
N HIS A 47 -11.39 -0.38 19.63
CA HIS A 47 -11.57 -0.55 18.18
C HIS A 47 -12.27 -1.89 17.89
N ARG A 48 -13.15 -1.90 16.91
CA ARG A 48 -13.90 -3.09 16.51
C ARG A 48 -13.27 -3.78 15.30
N ASN A 49 -12.61 -3.00 14.44
CA ASN A 49 -12.09 -3.46 13.17
C ASN A 49 -10.70 -2.88 12.89
N GLY A 50 -9.84 -3.66 12.23
CA GLY A 50 -8.49 -3.20 11.82
C GLY A 50 -8.51 -2.00 10.88
N ALA A 51 -9.55 -1.83 10.05
CA ALA A 51 -9.69 -0.69 9.17
C ALA A 51 -9.76 0.67 9.91
N GLU A 52 -10.15 0.68 11.18
CA GLU A 52 -10.11 1.90 11.99
C GLU A 52 -8.70 2.47 12.16
N PHE A 53 -7.67 1.66 11.88
CA PHE A 53 -6.27 2.07 11.89
C PHE A 53 -5.75 2.57 10.53
N THR A 54 -6.58 2.69 9.50
CA THR A 54 -6.16 3.09 8.14
C THR A 54 -5.27 4.34 8.13
N ARG A 55 -5.53 5.30 9.02
CA ARG A 55 -4.75 6.55 9.10
C ARG A 55 -3.47 6.45 9.95
N THR A 56 -3.28 5.37 10.71
CA THR A 56 -2.19 5.20 11.67
C THR A 56 -1.46 3.87 11.56
N HIS A 57 -1.85 3.02 10.60
CA HIS A 57 -1.35 1.66 10.48
C HIS A 57 0.17 1.59 10.25
N VAL A 58 0.74 2.53 9.50
CA VAL A 58 2.19 2.54 9.24
C VAL A 58 2.98 2.84 10.50
N MET A 59 2.57 3.83 11.29
CA MET A 59 3.19 4.13 12.58
C MET A 59 3.02 2.94 13.56
N ARG A 60 1.85 2.30 13.58
CA ARG A 60 1.61 1.09 14.38
C ARG A 60 2.50 -0.06 13.93
N GLY A 61 2.70 -0.22 12.61
CA GLY A 61 3.64 -1.17 12.03
C GLY A 61 5.10 -0.88 12.43
N ALA A 62 5.51 0.39 12.43
CA ALA A 62 6.82 0.80 12.91
C ALA A 62 7.02 0.41 14.40
N ASN A 63 6.02 0.67 15.24
CA ASN A 63 6.05 0.27 16.66
C ASN A 63 6.07 -1.26 16.85
N PHE A 64 5.41 -2.00 15.97
CA PHE A 64 5.50 -3.46 15.95
C PHE A 64 6.92 -3.91 15.62
N LEU A 65 7.53 -3.40 14.56
CA LEU A 65 8.89 -3.74 14.14
C LEU A 65 9.92 -3.39 15.23
N ALA A 66 9.75 -2.27 15.94
CA ALA A 66 10.61 -1.87 17.03
C ALA A 66 10.67 -2.93 18.17
N ARG A 67 9.58 -3.67 18.39
CA ARG A 67 9.51 -4.75 19.38
C ARG A 67 9.89 -6.11 18.80
N TYR A 68 9.53 -6.37 17.56
CA TYR A 68 9.71 -7.66 16.92
C TYR A 68 11.16 -7.92 16.50
N LEU A 69 11.86 -6.94 15.91
CA LEU A 69 13.22 -7.11 15.42
C LEU A 69 14.22 -7.52 16.51
N PRO A 70 14.20 -6.92 17.74
CA PRO A 70 15.04 -7.39 18.84
C PRO A 70 14.78 -8.86 19.20
N ALA A 71 13.52 -9.29 19.18
CA ALA A 71 13.15 -10.67 19.54
C ALA A 71 13.71 -11.73 18.56
N ILE A 72 14.05 -11.33 17.34
CA ILE A 72 14.65 -12.21 16.33
C ILE A 72 16.13 -11.91 16.09
N GLY A 73 16.79 -11.20 17.01
CA GLY A 73 18.24 -10.90 16.96
C GLY A 73 18.63 -9.78 16.00
N LEU A 74 17.67 -8.96 15.53
CA LEU A 74 17.88 -7.87 14.57
C LEU A 74 17.73 -6.48 15.21
N ALA A 75 18.06 -6.32 16.49
CA ALA A 75 17.94 -5.07 17.23
C ALA A 75 18.63 -3.88 16.56
N ASN A 76 19.79 -4.11 15.93
CA ASN A 76 20.57 -3.07 15.26
C ASN A 76 19.84 -2.44 14.07
N TRP A 77 18.84 -3.12 13.51
CA TRP A 77 18.06 -2.64 12.37
C TRP A 77 16.81 -1.86 12.76
N VAL A 78 16.48 -1.77 14.04
CA VAL A 78 15.28 -1.04 14.50
C VAL A 78 15.26 0.41 14.03
N PRO A 79 16.36 1.20 14.16
CA PRO A 79 16.34 2.59 13.70
C PRO A 79 16.04 2.74 12.21
N VAL A 80 16.56 1.85 11.38
CA VAL A 80 16.34 1.88 9.94
C VAL A 80 14.94 1.36 9.57
N ALA A 81 14.53 0.21 10.12
CA ALA A 81 13.24 -0.42 9.83
C ALA A 81 12.05 0.49 10.12
N THR A 82 12.10 1.17 11.28
CA THR A 82 11.04 2.08 11.73
C THR A 82 10.92 3.34 10.88
N GLN A 83 11.96 3.70 10.13
CA GLN A 83 11.92 4.79 9.17
C GLN A 83 11.54 4.30 7.76
N VAL A 84 12.10 3.18 7.31
CA VAL A 84 11.87 2.61 5.98
C VAL A 84 10.40 2.25 5.75
N ILE A 85 9.69 1.77 6.77
CA ILE A 85 8.27 1.43 6.66
C ILE A 85 7.40 2.63 6.22
N HIS A 86 7.78 3.86 6.58
CA HIS A 86 7.01 5.07 6.23
C HIS A 86 6.98 5.36 4.73
N PHE A 87 7.81 4.73 3.91
CA PHE A 87 7.71 4.84 2.45
C PHE A 87 6.45 4.16 1.89
N THR A 88 5.76 3.30 2.63
CA THR A 88 4.48 2.71 2.21
C THR A 88 3.29 3.61 2.54
N GLY A 89 3.40 4.51 3.52
CA GLY A 89 2.30 5.33 4.01
C GLY A 89 2.20 6.74 3.46
N TYR A 90 1.26 7.47 4.04
CA TYR A 90 1.02 8.90 3.82
C TYR A 90 1.09 9.70 5.13
N GLU A 91 1.41 9.02 6.25
CA GLU A 91 1.43 9.60 7.60
C GLU A 91 2.61 10.54 7.81
N VAL A 92 3.76 10.23 7.19
CA VAL A 92 4.99 10.99 7.29
C VAL A 92 5.41 11.47 5.89
N PRO A 93 5.60 12.78 5.68
CA PRO A 93 6.15 13.28 4.42
C PRO A 93 7.55 12.71 4.15
N PHE A 94 7.86 12.35 2.91
CA PHE A 94 9.15 11.72 2.55
C PHE A 94 10.38 12.50 2.97
N LYS A 95 10.29 13.85 2.97
CA LYS A 95 11.35 14.75 3.42
C LYS A 95 11.66 14.64 4.92
N ASP A 96 10.70 14.16 5.70
CA ASP A 96 10.79 14.06 7.15
C ASP A 96 11.24 12.65 7.60
N ILE A 97 11.35 11.68 6.66
CA ILE A 97 11.91 10.35 6.92
C ILE A 97 13.43 10.47 7.04
N ARG A 98 13.93 10.18 8.23
CA ARG A 98 15.35 10.36 8.59
C ARG A 98 16.11 9.06 8.41
N LEU A 99 16.99 9.03 7.41
CA LEU A 99 17.90 7.93 7.12
C LEU A 99 19.24 8.55 6.73
N ASP A 100 20.29 8.16 7.44
CA ASP A 100 21.65 8.70 7.27
C ASP A 100 22.39 8.04 6.09
N ASP A 101 22.14 6.74 5.85
CA ASP A 101 22.73 6.00 4.73
C ASP A 101 21.79 6.01 3.53
N GLU A 102 22.31 6.45 2.38
CA GLU A 102 21.55 6.49 1.13
C GLU A 102 21.08 5.09 0.69
N ARG A 103 21.80 4.03 1.03
CA ARG A 103 21.39 2.64 0.75
C ARG A 103 20.14 2.26 1.54
N ASP A 104 19.98 2.75 2.77
CA ASP A 104 18.76 2.53 3.56
C ASP A 104 17.59 3.28 2.95
N ARG A 105 17.81 4.48 2.44
CA ARG A 105 16.82 5.22 1.66
C ARG A 105 16.42 4.49 0.39
N ARG A 106 17.37 3.85 -0.31
CA ARG A 106 17.05 3.00 -1.48
C ARG A 106 16.18 1.81 -1.11
N VAL A 107 16.39 1.18 0.04
CA VAL A 107 15.47 0.13 0.54
C VAL A 107 14.06 0.71 0.70
N GLY A 108 13.90 1.91 1.24
CA GLY A 108 12.62 2.61 1.35
C GLY A 108 11.96 2.86 -0.02
N HIS A 109 12.71 3.36 -1.00
CA HIS A 109 12.21 3.56 -2.37
C HIS A 109 11.73 2.25 -3.01
N LEU A 110 12.50 1.16 -2.85
CA LEU A 110 12.12 -0.16 -3.35
C LEU A 110 10.88 -0.70 -2.63
N LEU A 111 10.77 -0.47 -1.31
CA LEU A 111 9.63 -0.91 -0.52
C LEU A 111 8.34 -0.20 -0.93
N GLY A 112 8.35 1.14 -0.97
CA GLY A 112 7.18 1.92 -1.40
C GLY A 112 6.78 1.63 -2.84
N THR A 113 7.78 1.39 -3.73
CA THR A 113 7.54 0.92 -5.09
C THR A 113 6.87 -0.45 -5.09
N ALA A 114 7.38 -1.40 -4.28
CA ALA A 114 6.85 -2.76 -4.20
C ALA A 114 5.39 -2.80 -3.78
N ASP A 115 5.04 -2.00 -2.80
CA ASP A 115 3.68 -1.87 -2.29
C ASP A 115 2.74 -1.33 -3.38
N MET A 116 3.04 -0.19 -3.99
CA MET A 116 2.22 0.40 -5.05
C MET A 116 2.07 -0.54 -6.25
N LEU A 117 3.17 -1.16 -6.70
CA LEU A 117 3.11 -2.09 -7.83
C LEU A 117 2.28 -3.33 -7.50
N ALA A 118 2.42 -3.91 -6.30
CA ALA A 118 1.69 -5.11 -5.91
C ALA A 118 0.17 -4.87 -5.90
N GLN A 119 -0.26 -3.72 -5.40
CA GLN A 119 -1.67 -3.35 -5.37
C GLN A 119 -2.21 -3.07 -6.78
N MET A 120 -1.64 -2.10 -7.47
CA MET A 120 -2.20 -1.57 -8.72
C MET A 120 -2.08 -2.55 -9.90
N SER A 121 -1.11 -3.48 -9.87
CA SER A 121 -0.95 -4.51 -10.92
C SER A 121 -1.81 -5.76 -10.70
N ASP A 122 -2.47 -5.89 -9.54
CA ASP A 122 -3.33 -7.02 -9.25
C ASP A 122 -4.46 -7.10 -10.29
N ARG A 123 -4.71 -8.31 -10.79
CA ARG A 123 -5.80 -8.55 -11.76
C ARG A 123 -7.19 -8.20 -11.21
N CYS A 124 -7.37 -8.22 -9.90
CA CYS A 124 -8.62 -7.88 -9.22
C CYS A 124 -8.56 -6.47 -8.60
N TYR A 125 -7.60 -5.64 -8.98
CA TYR A 125 -7.39 -4.31 -8.39
C TYR A 125 -8.67 -3.47 -8.37
N LEU A 126 -9.39 -3.42 -9.49
CA LEU A 126 -10.59 -2.60 -9.63
C LEU A 126 -11.73 -3.11 -8.76
N GLU A 127 -11.95 -4.41 -8.72
CA GLU A 127 -12.95 -5.03 -7.86
C GLU A 127 -12.57 -4.86 -6.37
N LYS A 128 -11.27 -4.94 -6.03
CA LYS A 128 -10.79 -4.64 -4.67
C LYS A 128 -11.03 -3.19 -4.28
N CYS A 129 -10.80 -2.24 -5.19
CA CYS A 129 -11.11 -0.82 -4.95
C CYS A 129 -12.59 -0.62 -4.62
N ARG A 130 -13.49 -1.27 -5.38
CA ARG A 130 -14.94 -1.18 -5.16
C ARG A 130 -15.40 -1.88 -3.88
N ASP A 131 -14.93 -3.12 -3.66
CA ASP A 131 -15.54 -4.06 -2.73
C ASP A 131 -14.78 -4.19 -1.40
N ARG A 132 -13.53 -3.72 -1.33
CA ARG A 132 -12.66 -3.81 -0.15
C ARG A 132 -12.19 -2.44 0.33
N LEU A 133 -11.61 -1.64 -0.57
CA LEU A 133 -11.03 -0.35 -0.21
C LEU A 133 -12.11 0.66 0.22
N TYR A 134 -13.25 0.70 -0.48
CA TYR A 134 -14.33 1.60 -0.08
C TYR A 134 -14.87 1.30 1.33
N PRO A 135 -15.23 0.05 1.69
CA PRO A 135 -15.60 -0.29 3.05
C PRO A 135 -14.51 0.04 4.09
N GLU A 136 -13.24 -0.19 3.76
CA GLU A 136 -12.12 0.20 4.62
C GLU A 136 -12.09 1.72 4.83
N PHE A 137 -12.25 2.50 3.77
CA PHE A 137 -12.29 3.97 3.84
C PHE A 137 -13.47 4.48 4.68
N VAL A 138 -14.62 3.80 4.66
CA VAL A 138 -15.75 4.14 5.53
C VAL A 138 -15.37 3.90 6.99
N LEU A 139 -14.87 2.70 7.31
CA LEU A 139 -14.51 2.33 8.68
C LEU A 139 -13.31 3.13 9.21
N GLY A 140 -12.34 3.43 8.36
CA GLY A 140 -11.15 4.23 8.69
C GLY A 140 -11.38 5.74 8.70
N GLY A 141 -12.62 6.20 8.46
CA GLY A 141 -12.96 7.62 8.44
C GLY A 141 -12.33 8.40 7.29
N VAL A 142 -11.92 7.71 6.19
CA VAL A 142 -11.35 8.33 5.00
C VAL A 142 -12.45 8.74 4.01
N ALA A 143 -13.51 7.92 3.90
CA ALA A 143 -14.61 8.19 2.98
C ALA A 143 -15.41 9.45 3.35
N MET A 144 -15.48 9.76 4.64
CA MET A 144 -16.16 10.94 5.16
C MET A 144 -15.31 11.61 6.23
N GLN A 145 -15.23 12.93 6.22
CA GLN A 145 -14.49 13.72 7.19
C GLN A 145 -15.41 14.78 7.80
N ARG A 146 -15.33 14.97 9.12
CA ARG A 146 -15.94 16.14 9.76
C ARG A 146 -15.07 17.36 9.49
N GLU A 147 -15.68 18.45 9.04
CA GLU A 147 -15.04 19.75 8.93
C GLU A 147 -15.11 20.50 10.27
N ASP A 148 -14.27 21.51 10.44
CA ASP A 148 -14.17 22.28 11.69
C ASP A 148 -15.47 23.02 12.03
N ASP A 149 -16.31 23.32 11.02
CA ASP A 149 -17.62 23.94 11.17
C ASP A 149 -18.72 22.95 11.57
N GLY A 150 -18.39 21.66 11.77
CA GLY A 150 -19.32 20.58 12.06
C GLY A 150 -19.97 19.96 10.82
N GLY A 151 -19.68 20.47 9.62
CA GLY A 151 -20.09 19.90 8.34
C GLY A 151 -19.50 18.50 8.10
N LEU A 152 -20.12 17.75 7.20
CA LEU A 152 -19.64 16.43 6.77
C LEU A 152 -19.18 16.51 5.31
N LYS A 153 -17.89 16.40 5.08
CA LYS A 153 -17.30 16.30 3.74
C LYS A 153 -17.25 14.86 3.30
N VAL A 154 -17.96 14.52 2.24
CA VAL A 154 -17.93 13.20 1.64
C VAL A 154 -16.86 13.16 0.56
N GLN A 155 -15.79 12.38 0.81
CA GLN A 155 -14.72 12.15 -0.15
C GLN A 155 -15.09 11.05 -1.16
N TYR A 156 -15.72 9.97 -0.66
CA TYR A 156 -16.20 8.83 -1.44
C TYR A 156 -17.60 8.44 -0.95
N GLY A 157 -18.62 8.61 -1.78
CA GLY A 157 -19.98 8.20 -1.47
C GLY A 157 -20.26 6.72 -1.75
N SER A 158 -19.40 6.07 -2.53
CA SER A 158 -19.57 4.68 -2.94
C SER A 158 -18.26 4.07 -3.44
N GLY A 159 -18.22 2.74 -3.58
CA GLY A 159 -17.11 2.05 -4.26
C GLY A 159 -16.99 2.44 -5.74
N LEU A 160 -18.07 2.89 -6.37
CA LEU A 160 -18.00 3.43 -7.74
C LEU A 160 -17.31 4.80 -7.78
N ASP A 161 -17.44 5.61 -6.73
CA ASP A 161 -16.72 6.88 -6.65
C ASP A 161 -15.22 6.67 -6.47
N VAL A 162 -14.83 5.64 -5.70
CA VAL A 162 -13.42 5.21 -5.63
C VAL A 162 -12.91 4.85 -7.03
N LEU A 163 -13.70 4.08 -7.81
CA LEU A 163 -13.31 3.73 -9.18
C LEU A 163 -13.23 4.95 -10.12
N ARG A 164 -14.15 5.91 -9.99
CA ARG A 164 -14.11 7.15 -10.79
C ARG A 164 -12.86 7.97 -10.53
N GLN A 165 -12.36 7.96 -9.30
CA GLN A 165 -11.15 8.69 -8.91
C GLN A 165 -9.86 7.89 -9.13
N THR A 166 -9.94 6.57 -9.35
CA THR A 166 -8.79 5.69 -9.53
C THR A 166 -7.85 6.11 -10.68
N PRO A 167 -8.31 6.54 -11.87
CA PRO A 167 -7.40 6.99 -12.93
C PRO A 167 -6.52 8.17 -12.51
N GLN A 168 -7.10 9.16 -11.83
CA GLN A 168 -6.35 10.29 -11.30
C GLN A 168 -5.38 9.85 -10.21
N PHE A 169 -5.83 9.01 -9.27
CA PHE A 169 -4.98 8.48 -8.21
C PHE A 169 -3.75 7.76 -8.78
N VAL A 170 -3.91 6.90 -9.78
CA VAL A 170 -2.80 6.17 -10.39
C VAL A 170 -1.84 7.12 -11.12
N ALA A 171 -2.36 8.11 -11.84
CA ALA A 171 -1.53 9.11 -12.52
C ALA A 171 -0.70 9.93 -11.52
N GLU A 172 -1.32 10.40 -10.43
CA GLU A 172 -0.63 11.14 -9.37
C GLU A 172 0.38 10.28 -8.61
N THR A 173 0.04 9.03 -8.32
CA THR A 173 0.94 8.07 -7.66
C THR A 173 2.16 7.80 -8.54
N ARG A 174 1.96 7.61 -9.86
CA ARG A 174 3.05 7.43 -10.81
C ARG A 174 3.97 8.64 -10.81
N MET A 175 3.42 9.83 -10.99
CA MET A 175 4.21 11.08 -11.10
C MET A 175 4.90 11.44 -9.78
N LYS A 176 4.15 11.48 -8.67
CA LYS A 176 4.65 12.02 -7.40
C LYS A 176 5.49 11.01 -6.62
N ARG A 177 5.07 9.72 -6.61
CA ARG A 177 5.73 8.67 -5.83
C ARG A 177 6.69 7.84 -6.69
N LEU A 178 6.20 7.11 -7.70
CA LEU A 178 7.03 6.17 -8.46
C LEU A 178 8.16 6.88 -9.21
N ASP A 179 7.84 7.90 -10.00
CA ASP A 179 8.83 8.64 -10.79
C ASP A 179 9.56 9.71 -9.94
N GLY A 180 8.84 10.38 -9.05
CA GLY A 180 9.38 11.43 -8.19
C GLY A 180 10.12 10.85 -6.98
N ALA A 181 9.40 10.66 -5.87
CA ALA A 181 10.00 10.34 -4.57
C ALA A 181 10.81 9.02 -4.56
N PHE A 182 10.42 8.03 -5.35
CA PHE A 182 11.08 6.72 -5.44
C PHE A 182 12.06 6.60 -6.60
N ALA A 183 12.33 7.71 -7.31
CA ALA A 183 13.34 7.80 -8.36
C ALA A 183 13.22 6.71 -9.43
N SER A 184 11.99 6.40 -9.85
CA SER A 184 11.66 5.37 -10.85
C SER A 184 12.22 3.96 -10.51
N ALA A 185 12.27 3.61 -9.23
CA ALA A 185 12.83 2.34 -8.78
C ALA A 185 12.16 1.10 -9.41
N TYR A 186 10.94 1.22 -9.93
CA TYR A 186 10.28 0.14 -10.68
C TYR A 186 11.05 -0.31 -11.92
N ARG A 187 11.96 0.53 -12.48
CA ARG A 187 12.78 0.18 -13.65
C ARG A 187 13.79 -0.92 -13.36
N HIS A 188 14.15 -1.13 -12.10
CA HIS A 188 15.02 -2.26 -11.74
C HIS A 188 14.40 -3.63 -12.07
N LEU A 189 13.10 -3.69 -12.31
CA LEU A 189 12.45 -4.91 -12.78
C LEU A 189 12.79 -5.26 -14.24
N GLU A 190 13.09 -4.26 -15.07
CA GLU A 190 13.31 -4.45 -16.50
C GLU A 190 14.46 -5.42 -16.80
N VAL A 191 15.52 -5.42 -15.99
CA VAL A 191 16.64 -6.36 -16.14
C VAL A 191 16.24 -7.83 -15.87
N LEU A 192 15.15 -8.07 -15.19
CA LEU A 192 14.64 -9.41 -14.89
C LEU A 192 13.67 -9.93 -15.93
N PHE A 193 13.19 -9.08 -16.84
CA PHE A 193 12.13 -9.37 -17.80
C PHE A 193 12.47 -8.87 -19.20
N ASP A 194 13.72 -8.97 -19.61
CA ASP A 194 14.21 -8.64 -20.96
C ASP A 194 13.79 -7.23 -21.44
N GLY A 195 13.98 -6.23 -20.57
CA GLY A 195 13.66 -4.83 -20.84
C GLY A 195 12.18 -4.46 -20.65
N ARG A 196 11.32 -5.41 -20.25
CA ARG A 196 9.90 -5.17 -20.00
C ARG A 196 9.62 -4.99 -18.50
N ASN A 197 8.49 -4.36 -18.18
CA ASN A 197 8.01 -4.29 -16.81
C ASN A 197 6.57 -4.83 -16.72
N PRO A 198 6.39 -6.12 -16.37
CA PRO A 198 5.06 -6.73 -16.37
C PRO A 198 4.10 -6.14 -15.34
N TYR A 199 4.59 -5.50 -14.28
CA TYR A 199 3.76 -4.79 -13.31
C TYR A 199 3.18 -3.51 -13.92
N MET A 200 4.03 -2.68 -14.54
CA MET A 200 3.57 -1.46 -15.21
C MET A 200 2.60 -1.78 -16.34
N GLU A 201 2.89 -2.80 -17.14
CA GLU A 201 1.97 -3.28 -18.18
C GLU A 201 0.61 -3.75 -17.60
N ALA A 202 0.61 -4.38 -16.42
CA ALA A 202 -0.62 -4.80 -15.76
C ALA A 202 -1.41 -3.59 -15.23
N ILE A 203 -0.75 -2.57 -14.69
CA ILE A 203 -1.37 -1.31 -14.27
C ILE A 203 -2.02 -0.64 -15.48
N ASP A 204 -1.30 -0.51 -16.58
CA ASP A 204 -1.82 0.12 -17.81
C ASP A 204 -3.05 -0.65 -18.34
N ARG A 205 -3.02 -2.00 -18.32
CA ARG A 205 -4.18 -2.84 -18.70
C ARG A 205 -5.38 -2.61 -17.75
N ASN A 206 -5.15 -2.52 -16.46
CA ASN A 206 -6.22 -2.23 -15.49
C ASN A 206 -6.85 -0.86 -15.76
N LEU A 207 -6.03 0.17 -16.04
CA LEU A 207 -6.52 1.51 -16.36
C LEU A 207 -7.28 1.57 -17.70
N LEU A 208 -6.77 0.91 -18.73
CA LEU A 208 -7.47 0.83 -20.03
C LEU A 208 -8.85 0.19 -19.85
N PHE A 209 -8.93 -0.90 -19.12
CA PHE A 209 -10.19 -1.57 -18.82
C PHE A 209 -11.12 -0.69 -17.97
N LEU A 210 -10.61 -0.01 -16.93
CA LEU A 210 -11.39 0.91 -16.14
C LEU A 210 -11.95 2.05 -16.97
N ASN A 211 -11.14 2.66 -17.84
CA ASN A 211 -11.60 3.73 -18.73
C ASN A 211 -12.72 3.27 -19.67
N GLN A 212 -12.67 2.01 -20.13
CA GLN A 212 -13.77 1.43 -20.90
C GLN A 212 -15.04 1.31 -20.07
N VAL A 213 -14.93 0.79 -18.83
CA VAL A 213 -16.06 0.66 -17.90
C VAL A 213 -16.68 2.02 -17.58
N LEU A 214 -15.83 3.04 -17.31
CA LEU A 214 -16.28 4.40 -16.99
C LEU A 214 -17.04 5.05 -18.16
N ARG A 215 -16.52 4.91 -19.40
CA ARG A 215 -17.13 5.49 -20.60
C ARG A 215 -18.47 4.83 -20.96
N SER A 216 -18.57 3.52 -20.76
CA SER A 216 -19.78 2.74 -21.08
C SER A 216 -20.77 2.62 -19.93
N GLU A 217 -20.40 3.11 -18.75
CA GLU A 217 -21.14 2.91 -17.49
C GLU A 217 -21.50 1.44 -17.19
N SER A 218 -20.73 0.52 -17.79
CA SER A 218 -21.02 -0.92 -17.75
C SER A 218 -20.35 -1.58 -16.55
N TRP A 219 -20.77 -1.25 -15.34
CA TRP A 219 -20.22 -1.75 -14.08
C TRP A 219 -20.27 -3.27 -13.96
N ARG A 220 -21.18 -3.93 -14.67
CA ARG A 220 -21.26 -5.41 -14.76
C ARG A 220 -20.06 -6.07 -15.43
N MET A 221 -19.18 -5.30 -16.07
CA MET A 221 -17.91 -5.81 -16.61
C MET A 221 -16.91 -6.14 -15.50
N LEU A 222 -17.03 -5.55 -14.32
CA LEU A 222 -16.23 -5.85 -13.14
C LEU A 222 -16.74 -7.12 -12.46
N ARG A 223 -16.30 -8.29 -12.96
CA ARG A 223 -16.83 -9.62 -12.58
C ARG A 223 -15.85 -10.47 -11.81
N ARG A 224 -14.60 -10.05 -11.64
CA ARG A 224 -13.62 -10.83 -10.91
C ARG A 224 -13.97 -10.82 -9.43
N ASN A 225 -13.86 -11.98 -8.78
CA ASN A 225 -14.06 -12.11 -7.35
C ASN A 225 -12.69 -12.13 -6.67
N PRO A 226 -12.31 -11.07 -5.93
CA PRO A 226 -11.11 -11.10 -5.12
C PRO A 226 -11.19 -12.24 -4.10
N PRO A 227 -10.10 -12.95 -3.81
CA PRO A 227 -10.08 -13.98 -2.78
C PRO A 227 -10.61 -13.42 -1.45
N VAL A 228 -11.44 -14.20 -0.76
CA VAL A 228 -11.94 -13.90 0.58
C VAL A 228 -11.22 -14.80 1.55
N PHE A 229 -10.43 -14.23 2.45
CA PHE A 229 -9.69 -14.98 3.46
C PHE A 229 -10.40 -15.02 4.82
N ALA A 230 -11.50 -14.27 4.98
CA ALA A 230 -12.30 -14.29 6.19
C ALA A 230 -13.36 -15.40 6.11
N ALA A 231 -13.47 -16.19 7.17
CA ALA A 231 -14.54 -17.17 7.34
C ALA A 231 -15.85 -16.46 7.72
N GLY A 232 -16.46 -15.78 6.77
CA GLY A 232 -17.75 -15.13 6.97
C GLY A 232 -18.52 -15.17 5.67
N ASP A 233 -19.79 -15.54 5.75
CA ASP A 233 -20.63 -15.76 4.58
C ASP A 233 -20.94 -14.47 3.80
N ASP A 234 -20.84 -13.29 4.45
CA ASP A 234 -21.03 -11.99 3.81
C ASP A 234 -20.13 -10.90 4.40
N PRO A 235 -18.88 -10.76 3.89
CA PRO A 235 -17.96 -9.70 4.34
C PRO A 235 -18.47 -8.28 4.04
N LEU A 236 -19.24 -8.10 2.95
CA LEU A 236 -19.79 -6.80 2.57
C LEU A 236 -20.97 -6.43 3.46
N GLY A 237 -21.85 -7.39 3.77
CA GLY A 237 -22.94 -7.19 4.71
C GLY A 237 -22.44 -6.90 6.12
N THR A 238 -21.42 -7.62 6.57
CA THR A 238 -20.75 -7.34 7.85
C THR A 238 -20.13 -5.94 7.87
N THR A 239 -19.43 -5.56 6.81
CA THR A 239 -18.81 -4.23 6.70
C THR A 239 -19.86 -3.13 6.63
N ARG A 240 -20.96 -3.33 5.88
CA ARG A 240 -22.10 -2.39 5.86
C ARG A 240 -22.74 -2.24 7.24
N GLY A 241 -22.99 -3.35 7.93
CA GLY A 241 -23.54 -3.34 9.28
C GLY A 241 -22.67 -2.55 10.26
N LEU A 242 -21.35 -2.73 10.19
CA LEU A 242 -20.40 -1.97 10.99
C LEU A 242 -20.41 -0.49 10.60
N ALA A 243 -20.37 -0.16 9.30
CA ALA A 243 -20.37 1.22 8.82
C ALA A 243 -21.64 1.96 9.23
N MET A 244 -22.82 1.32 9.14
CA MET A 244 -24.10 1.90 9.59
C MET A 244 -24.15 2.13 11.10
N GLY A 245 -23.38 1.41 11.89
CA GLY A 245 -23.24 1.63 13.33
C GLY A 245 -22.30 2.79 13.70
N TYR A 246 -21.59 3.37 12.74
CA TYR A 246 -20.68 4.52 12.92
C TYR A 246 -21.25 5.85 12.37
N ILE A 247 -22.38 5.80 11.65
CA ILE A 247 -23.11 6.96 11.17
C ILE A 247 -24.24 7.29 12.15
#